data_7d4a75dfeab17e023920d3a5e6dd3888
#
_entry.id   7d4a75dfeab17e023920d3a5e6dd3888
#
_cell.length_a   1.000
_cell.length_b   1.000
_cell.length_c   1.000
_cell.angle_alpha   90.00
_cell.angle_beta   90.00
_cell.angle_gamma   90.00
#
_symmetry.space_group_name_H-M   'P 1'
#
loop_
_entity.id
_entity.type
_entity.pdbx_description
1 polymer ?
#
loop_
_entity_poly.entity_id
_entity_poly.type
_entity_poly.pdbx_seq_one_letter_code
_entity_poly.pdbx_strand_id
1 'polypeptide(L)'
;MNETLFSSLLRAVGVHLVYTVVSVSFGFLMGLLLGVLLSRLPRLSKVIFPILSIFNTVPGIVFIGLLFLWLNARPATVLIALSIYATFPVLKNTYAVLMAVDQQYKEAARGCGMDHWQRLSMVELPLAMPTIIGGLRISTVYTVSWAVLAAMIGQGGLGDFIYQGVSSNNNTLILQGAIPAAILAFLLGSLVDALQRRAMPRGMRKAGDGQ
;
A
#
# COMPACT_ATOMS: atom_id res chain seq x y z
N MET A 1 28.50 19.55 -3.62
CA MET A 1 27.01 19.58 -3.70
C MET A 1 26.58 20.86 -3.04
N ASN A 2 25.95 21.79 -3.78
CA ASN A 2 25.62 23.11 -3.24
C ASN A 2 24.58 22.94 -2.11
N GLU A 3 24.69 23.72 -1.04
CA GLU A 3 23.78 23.66 0.13
C GLU A 3 22.30 23.78 -0.27
N THR A 4 22.01 24.57 -1.30
CA THR A 4 20.66 24.73 -1.86
C THR A 4 20.12 23.45 -2.51
N LEU A 5 20.97 22.68 -3.18
CA LEU A 5 20.55 21.40 -3.82
C LEU A 5 20.29 20.32 -2.75
N PHE A 6 21.12 20.27 -1.73
CA PHE A 6 20.95 19.30 -0.64
C PHE A 6 19.65 19.57 0.15
N SER A 7 19.36 20.83 0.47
CA SER A 7 18.13 21.21 1.18
C SER A 7 16.88 20.93 0.33
N SER A 8 16.92 21.18 -0.99
CA SER A 8 15.79 20.87 -1.88
C SER A 8 15.55 19.36 -2.01
N LEU A 9 16.62 18.55 -2.06
CA LEU A 9 16.52 17.09 -2.07
C LEU A 9 15.93 16.54 -0.77
N LEU A 10 16.37 17.02 0.39
CA LEU A 10 15.80 16.64 1.68
C LEU A 10 14.32 16.98 1.78
N ARG A 11 13.93 18.16 1.31
CA ARG A 11 12.53 18.57 1.25
C ARG A 11 11.71 17.64 0.34
N ALA A 12 12.26 17.29 -0.83
CA ALA A 12 11.61 16.38 -1.77
C ALA A 12 11.42 14.98 -1.17
N VAL A 13 12.43 14.45 -0.47
CA VAL A 13 12.33 13.18 0.29
C VAL A 13 11.23 13.27 1.35
N GLY A 14 11.19 14.38 2.11
CA GLY A 14 10.16 14.58 3.14
C GLY A 14 8.73 14.60 2.55
N VAL A 15 8.51 15.36 1.49
CA VAL A 15 7.21 15.40 0.79
C VAL A 15 6.82 14.01 0.27
N HIS A 16 7.76 13.32 -0.37
CA HIS A 16 7.53 11.98 -0.92
C HIS A 16 7.19 10.97 0.17
N LEU A 17 7.89 11.04 1.31
CA LEU A 17 7.63 10.20 2.48
C LEU A 17 6.23 10.46 3.05
N VAL A 18 5.84 11.73 3.21
CA VAL A 18 4.50 12.09 3.71
C VAL A 18 3.41 11.54 2.80
N TYR A 19 3.52 11.75 1.48
CA TYR A 19 2.56 11.20 0.53
C TYR A 19 2.46 9.68 0.64
N THR A 20 3.58 8.99 0.72
CA THR A 20 3.61 7.53 0.83
C THR A 20 2.98 7.06 2.14
N VAL A 21 3.47 7.55 3.28
CA VAL A 21 3.04 7.06 4.61
C VAL A 21 1.56 7.34 4.85
N VAL A 22 1.11 8.56 4.56
CA VAL A 22 -0.31 8.93 4.75
C VAL A 22 -1.20 8.08 3.85
N SER A 23 -0.87 7.99 2.56
CA SER A 23 -1.69 7.22 1.61
C SER A 23 -1.71 5.72 1.90
N VAL A 24 -0.57 5.13 2.30
CA VAL A 24 -0.49 3.72 2.69
C VAL A 24 -1.28 3.46 3.97
N SER A 25 -1.24 4.37 4.95
CA SER A 25 -2.01 4.22 6.19
C SER A 25 -3.51 4.22 5.93
N PHE A 26 -4.00 5.18 5.13
CA PHE A 26 -5.41 5.18 4.70
C PHE A 26 -5.75 3.95 3.85
N GLY A 27 -4.91 3.62 2.88
CA GLY A 27 -5.09 2.46 2.02
C GLY A 27 -5.12 1.15 2.80
N PHE A 28 -4.29 1.02 3.82
CA PHE A 28 -4.28 -0.15 4.71
C PHE A 28 -5.59 -0.27 5.50
N LEU A 29 -6.02 0.80 6.13
CA LEU A 29 -7.27 0.79 6.91
C LEU A 29 -8.48 0.47 6.03
N MET A 30 -8.59 1.13 4.89
CA MET A 30 -9.69 0.90 3.94
C MET A 30 -9.62 -0.51 3.33
N GLY A 31 -8.43 -0.96 2.92
CA GLY A 31 -8.21 -2.27 2.35
C GLY A 31 -8.51 -3.41 3.33
N LEU A 32 -8.11 -3.25 4.59
CA LEU A 32 -8.42 -4.19 5.66
C LEU A 32 -9.94 -4.25 5.92
N LEU A 33 -10.58 -3.10 6.12
CA LEU A 33 -12.02 -3.03 6.38
C LEU A 33 -12.83 -3.61 5.23
N LEU A 34 -12.55 -3.19 4.00
CA LEU A 34 -13.24 -3.70 2.81
C LEU A 34 -12.96 -5.18 2.56
N GLY A 35 -11.72 -5.64 2.78
CA GLY A 35 -11.35 -7.04 2.64
C GLY A 35 -12.09 -7.94 3.63
N VAL A 36 -12.17 -7.52 4.89
CA VAL A 36 -12.96 -8.21 5.93
C VAL A 36 -14.45 -8.20 5.55
N LEU A 37 -15.00 -7.04 5.19
CA LEU A 37 -16.41 -6.91 4.83
C LEU A 37 -16.78 -7.81 3.64
N LEU A 38 -15.99 -7.76 2.57
CA LEU A 38 -16.23 -8.57 1.38
C LEU A 38 -16.06 -10.07 1.63
N SER A 39 -15.19 -10.48 2.56
CA SER A 39 -15.07 -11.89 2.95
C SER A 39 -16.35 -12.44 3.61
N ARG A 40 -17.19 -11.56 4.18
CA ARG A 40 -18.49 -11.92 4.78
C ARG A 40 -19.66 -11.83 3.80
N LEU A 41 -19.47 -11.19 2.65
CA LEU A 41 -20.50 -10.93 1.65
C LEU A 41 -20.15 -11.53 0.28
N PRO A 42 -20.19 -12.89 0.12
CA PRO A 42 -19.68 -13.57 -1.07
C PRO A 42 -20.45 -13.23 -2.34
N ARG A 43 -21.71 -12.80 -2.25
CA ARG A 43 -22.47 -12.30 -3.40
C ARG A 43 -21.95 -10.96 -3.89
N LEU A 44 -21.63 -10.06 -2.95
CA LEU A 44 -21.14 -8.72 -3.25
C LEU A 44 -19.70 -8.76 -3.75
N SER A 45 -18.87 -9.63 -3.20
CA SER A 45 -17.47 -9.79 -3.61
C SER A 45 -17.35 -10.21 -5.09
N LYS A 46 -18.24 -11.09 -5.59
CA LYS A 46 -18.27 -11.51 -7.00
C LYS A 46 -18.53 -10.37 -7.99
N VAL A 47 -19.17 -9.30 -7.55
CA VAL A 47 -19.43 -8.11 -8.38
C VAL A 47 -18.34 -7.06 -8.18
N ILE A 48 -17.93 -6.81 -6.93
CA ILE A 48 -16.99 -5.73 -6.61
C ILE A 48 -15.58 -6.06 -7.08
N PHE A 49 -15.09 -7.30 -6.93
CA PHE A 49 -13.72 -7.64 -7.32
C PHE A 49 -13.42 -7.41 -8.81
N PRO A 50 -14.26 -7.83 -9.77
CA PRO A 50 -14.04 -7.52 -11.18
C PRO A 50 -13.99 -6.00 -11.44
N ILE A 51 -14.88 -5.22 -10.82
CA ILE A 51 -14.91 -3.76 -10.96
C ILE A 51 -13.60 -3.14 -10.43
N LEU A 52 -13.17 -3.52 -9.23
CA LEU A 52 -11.90 -3.04 -8.65
C LEU A 52 -10.69 -3.49 -9.47
N SER A 53 -10.73 -4.68 -10.05
CA SER A 53 -9.66 -5.16 -10.91
C SER A 53 -9.54 -4.33 -12.18
N ILE A 54 -10.66 -4.00 -12.84
CA ILE A 54 -10.69 -3.10 -14.00
C ILE A 54 -10.15 -1.73 -13.59
N PHE A 55 -10.60 -1.20 -12.46
CA PHE A 55 -10.14 0.10 -11.96
C PHE A 55 -8.62 0.13 -11.70
N ASN A 56 -8.07 -0.96 -11.18
CA ASN A 56 -6.62 -1.09 -10.93
C ASN A 56 -5.80 -1.23 -12.23
N THR A 57 -6.42 -1.49 -13.39
CA THR A 57 -5.73 -1.48 -14.69
C THR A 57 -5.59 -0.08 -15.28
N VAL A 58 -6.31 0.91 -14.75
CA VAL A 58 -6.19 2.30 -15.19
C VAL A 58 -4.78 2.80 -14.85
N PRO A 59 -4.02 3.32 -15.84
CA PRO A 59 -2.69 3.87 -15.54
C PRO A 59 -2.78 5.01 -14.52
N GLY A 60 -1.87 5.01 -13.52
CA GLY A 60 -1.91 5.99 -12.43
C GLY A 60 -1.87 7.44 -12.88
N ILE A 61 -1.12 7.70 -13.95
CA ILE A 61 -1.06 9.02 -14.57
C ILE A 61 -2.45 9.49 -15.07
N VAL A 62 -3.23 8.59 -15.68
CA VAL A 62 -4.59 8.89 -16.15
C VAL A 62 -5.51 9.18 -14.98
N PHE A 63 -5.41 8.37 -13.92
CA PHE A 63 -6.23 8.52 -12.74
C PHE A 63 -5.93 9.82 -11.98
N ILE A 64 -4.65 10.15 -11.78
CA ILE A 64 -4.24 11.43 -11.17
C ILE A 64 -4.70 12.60 -12.05
N GLY A 65 -4.59 12.48 -13.39
CA GLY A 65 -5.05 13.49 -14.33
C GLY A 65 -6.57 13.71 -14.25
N LEU A 66 -7.37 12.66 -14.15
CA LEU A 66 -8.82 12.78 -13.96
C LEU A 66 -9.18 13.45 -12.63
N LEU A 67 -8.52 13.06 -11.54
CA LEU A 67 -8.73 13.71 -10.24
C LEU A 67 -8.28 15.17 -10.25
N PHE A 68 -7.22 15.49 -10.98
CA PHE A 68 -6.75 16.87 -11.16
C PHE A 68 -7.82 17.77 -11.78
N LEU A 69 -8.59 17.28 -12.75
CA LEU A 69 -9.67 18.04 -13.38
C LEU A 69 -10.77 18.42 -12.38
N TRP A 70 -11.00 17.61 -11.35
CA TRP A 70 -12.06 17.80 -10.36
C TRP A 70 -11.57 18.51 -9.10
N LEU A 71 -10.36 18.19 -8.64
CA LEU A 71 -9.81 18.65 -7.36
C LEU A 71 -8.71 19.71 -7.52
N ASN A 72 -8.31 20.01 -8.76
CA ASN A 72 -7.18 20.88 -9.10
C ASN A 72 -5.83 20.34 -8.57
N ALA A 73 -4.75 21.13 -8.75
CA ALA A 73 -3.40 20.81 -8.29
C ALA A 73 -3.27 21.04 -6.77
N ARG A 74 -3.81 20.13 -5.97
CA ARG A 74 -3.75 20.18 -4.49
C ARG A 74 -3.07 18.94 -3.94
N PRO A 75 -2.39 19.04 -2.78
CA PRO A 75 -1.85 17.86 -2.09
C PRO A 75 -2.90 16.77 -1.85
N ALA A 76 -4.16 17.17 -1.58
CA ALA A 76 -5.28 16.25 -1.40
C ALA A 76 -5.54 15.37 -2.63
N THR A 77 -5.36 15.89 -3.86
CA THR A 77 -5.52 15.13 -5.10
C THR A 77 -4.55 13.95 -5.13
N VAL A 78 -3.28 14.18 -4.77
CA VAL A 78 -2.26 13.13 -4.68
C VAL A 78 -2.61 12.13 -3.59
N LEU A 79 -2.93 12.60 -2.39
CA LEU A 79 -3.25 11.72 -1.25
C LEU A 79 -4.45 10.82 -1.55
N ILE A 80 -5.51 11.36 -2.16
CA ILE A 80 -6.70 10.58 -2.53
C ILE A 80 -6.33 9.53 -3.58
N ALA A 81 -5.63 9.93 -4.66
CA ALA A 81 -5.22 9.01 -5.70
C ALA A 81 -4.38 7.86 -5.15
N LEU A 82 -3.32 8.18 -4.42
CA LEU A 82 -2.41 7.19 -3.86
C LEU A 82 -3.10 6.30 -2.82
N SER A 83 -4.01 6.84 -1.99
CA SER A 83 -4.78 6.06 -1.02
C SER A 83 -5.68 5.02 -1.67
N ILE A 84 -6.34 5.39 -2.77
CA ILE A 84 -7.18 4.46 -3.54
C ILE A 84 -6.31 3.33 -4.13
N TYR A 85 -5.17 3.65 -4.74
CA TYR A 85 -4.26 2.63 -5.25
C TYR A 85 -3.66 1.75 -4.14
N ALA A 86 -3.29 2.35 -3.01
CA ALA A 86 -2.76 1.63 -1.86
C ALA A 86 -3.77 0.65 -1.24
N THR A 87 -5.06 0.92 -1.39
CA THR A 87 -6.15 0.09 -0.85
C THR A 87 -6.20 -1.30 -1.51
N PHE A 88 -5.99 -1.38 -2.83
CA PHE A 88 -6.26 -2.60 -3.59
C PHE A 88 -5.40 -3.81 -3.20
N PRO A 89 -4.06 -3.71 -3.07
CA PRO A 89 -3.23 -4.85 -2.66
C PRO A 89 -3.62 -5.37 -1.26
N VAL A 90 -3.89 -4.49 -0.33
CA VAL A 90 -4.31 -4.85 1.04
C VAL A 90 -5.67 -5.54 1.02
N LEU A 91 -6.65 -4.96 0.33
CA LEU A 91 -7.99 -5.52 0.17
C LEU A 91 -7.94 -6.94 -0.42
N LYS A 92 -7.21 -7.10 -1.53
CA LYS A 92 -7.10 -8.39 -2.23
C LYS A 92 -6.47 -9.46 -1.34
N ASN A 93 -5.36 -9.13 -0.65
CA ASN A 93 -4.69 -10.09 0.25
C ASN A 93 -5.55 -10.41 1.46
N THR A 94 -6.19 -9.41 2.08
CA THR A 94 -7.09 -9.62 3.22
C THR A 94 -8.26 -10.53 2.87
N TYR A 95 -8.94 -10.25 1.76
CA TYR A 95 -10.03 -11.08 1.28
C TYR A 95 -9.58 -12.51 0.99
N ALA A 96 -8.51 -12.66 0.20
CA ALA A 96 -8.03 -13.97 -0.22
C ALA A 96 -7.66 -14.84 0.97
N VAL A 97 -6.89 -14.30 1.95
CA VAL A 97 -6.47 -15.09 3.10
C VAL A 97 -7.63 -15.43 4.03
N LEU A 98 -8.59 -14.53 4.26
CA LEU A 98 -9.76 -14.84 5.09
C LEU A 98 -10.67 -15.91 4.47
N MET A 99 -10.75 -15.93 3.13
CA MET A 99 -11.44 -17.02 2.40
C MET A 99 -10.69 -18.35 2.46
N ALA A 100 -9.36 -18.31 2.52
CA ALA A 100 -8.48 -19.46 2.57
C ALA A 100 -8.27 -20.06 3.98
N VAL A 101 -8.72 -19.38 5.04
CA VAL A 101 -8.65 -19.96 6.41
C VAL A 101 -9.41 -21.28 6.46
N ASP A 102 -8.70 -22.35 6.90
CA ASP A 102 -9.23 -23.70 6.93
C ASP A 102 -10.51 -23.78 7.77
N GLN A 103 -11.46 -24.55 7.26
CA GLN A 103 -12.77 -24.75 7.87
C GLN A 103 -12.68 -25.40 9.26
N GLN A 104 -11.68 -26.29 9.48
CA GLN A 104 -11.45 -26.94 10.79
C GLN A 104 -11.23 -25.90 11.90
N TYR A 105 -10.48 -24.81 11.66
CA TYR A 105 -10.29 -23.75 12.67
C TYR A 105 -11.59 -23.00 12.94
N LYS A 106 -12.41 -22.78 11.91
CA LYS A 106 -13.70 -22.12 12.05
C LYS A 106 -14.72 -22.99 12.80
N GLU A 107 -14.69 -24.31 12.58
CA GLU A 107 -15.54 -25.29 13.26
C GLU A 107 -15.11 -25.49 14.72
N ALA A 108 -13.81 -25.63 14.98
CA ALA A 108 -13.29 -25.72 16.35
C ALA A 108 -13.69 -24.47 17.17
N ALA A 109 -13.55 -23.29 16.61
CA ALA A 109 -13.97 -22.04 17.26
C ALA A 109 -15.48 -22.00 17.56
N ARG A 110 -16.32 -22.51 16.63
CA ARG A 110 -17.76 -22.66 16.89
C ARG A 110 -18.06 -23.67 17.98
N GLY A 111 -17.35 -24.80 17.99
CA GLY A 111 -17.47 -25.81 19.05
C GLY A 111 -17.12 -25.28 20.43
N CYS A 112 -16.20 -24.32 20.53
CA CYS A 112 -15.89 -23.56 21.76
C CYS A 112 -16.91 -22.46 22.10
N GLY A 113 -18.01 -22.33 21.36
CA GLY A 113 -19.05 -21.33 21.61
C GLY A 113 -18.71 -19.91 21.14
N MET A 114 -17.68 -19.71 20.34
CA MET A 114 -17.30 -18.38 19.84
C MET A 114 -18.34 -17.81 18.88
N ASP A 115 -18.73 -16.56 19.12
CA ASP A 115 -19.55 -15.81 18.18
C ASP A 115 -18.77 -15.38 16.92
N HIS A 116 -19.45 -14.71 15.99
CA HIS A 116 -18.83 -14.29 14.71
C HIS A 116 -17.66 -13.31 14.89
N TRP A 117 -17.74 -12.39 15.86
CA TRP A 117 -16.72 -11.39 16.11
C TRP A 117 -15.53 -11.98 16.86
N GLN A 118 -15.78 -12.85 17.84
CA GLN A 118 -14.74 -13.58 18.54
C GLN A 118 -13.95 -14.47 17.59
N ARG A 119 -14.65 -15.21 16.72
CA ARG A 119 -13.99 -16.05 15.70
C ARG A 119 -13.15 -15.22 14.72
N LEU A 120 -13.67 -14.07 14.24
CA LEU A 120 -12.92 -13.18 13.37
C LEU A 120 -11.67 -12.65 14.07
N SER A 121 -11.81 -12.06 15.24
CA SER A 121 -10.73 -11.36 15.94
C SER A 121 -9.71 -12.28 16.61
N MET A 122 -10.15 -13.42 17.13
CA MET A 122 -9.29 -14.33 17.93
C MET A 122 -8.72 -15.49 17.11
N VAL A 123 -9.31 -15.84 15.97
CA VAL A 123 -8.88 -16.97 15.15
C VAL A 123 -8.53 -16.55 13.73
N GLU A 124 -9.48 -16.01 12.97
CA GLU A 124 -9.29 -15.79 11.54
C GLU A 124 -8.27 -14.66 11.26
N LEU A 125 -8.38 -13.50 11.91
CA LEU A 125 -7.45 -12.37 11.72
C LEU A 125 -6.03 -12.69 12.18
N PRO A 126 -5.77 -13.28 13.36
CA PRO A 126 -4.42 -13.66 13.73
C PRO A 126 -3.76 -14.64 12.76
N LEU A 127 -4.51 -15.63 12.23
CA LEU A 127 -4.02 -16.54 11.20
C LEU A 127 -3.77 -15.85 9.86
N ALA A 128 -4.60 -14.85 9.52
CA ALA A 128 -4.50 -14.08 8.28
C ALA A 128 -3.40 -13.00 8.30
N MET A 129 -2.96 -12.56 9.50
CA MET A 129 -2.07 -11.40 9.68
C MET A 129 -0.81 -11.42 8.81
N PRO A 130 -0.07 -12.53 8.68
CA PRO A 130 1.13 -12.54 7.84
C PRO A 130 0.86 -12.16 6.39
N THR A 131 -0.23 -12.65 5.81
CA THR A 131 -0.62 -12.36 4.42
C THR A 131 -1.18 -10.93 4.27
N ILE A 132 -1.91 -10.45 5.28
CA ILE A 132 -2.41 -9.06 5.32
C ILE A 132 -1.24 -8.07 5.31
N ILE A 133 -0.22 -8.32 6.13
CA ILE A 133 0.99 -7.48 6.18
C ILE A 133 1.80 -7.62 4.89
N GLY A 134 1.80 -8.79 4.25
CA GLY A 134 2.33 -8.95 2.89
C GLY A 134 1.64 -8.05 1.88
N GLY A 135 0.32 -7.90 1.97
CA GLY A 135 -0.46 -6.93 1.19
C GLY A 135 -0.06 -5.48 1.48
N LEU A 136 0.18 -5.13 2.74
CA LEU A 136 0.69 -3.82 3.14
C LEU A 136 2.09 -3.55 2.54
N ARG A 137 2.98 -4.54 2.51
CA ARG A 137 4.30 -4.43 1.90
C ARG A 137 4.21 -4.09 0.42
N ILE A 138 3.41 -4.85 -0.33
CA ILE A 138 3.17 -4.59 -1.76
C ILE A 138 2.61 -3.19 -1.97
N SER A 139 1.60 -2.81 -1.19
CA SER A 139 1.00 -1.48 -1.20
C SER A 139 2.04 -0.38 -0.97
N THR A 140 2.91 -0.55 0.04
CA THR A 140 3.95 0.43 0.39
C THR A 140 4.93 0.64 -0.76
N VAL A 141 5.50 -0.43 -1.31
CA VAL A 141 6.49 -0.35 -2.41
C VAL A 141 5.86 0.29 -3.66
N TYR A 142 4.65 -0.11 -4.00
CA TYR A 142 3.94 0.47 -5.15
C TYR A 142 3.61 1.94 -4.93
N THR A 143 3.17 2.33 -3.72
CA THR A 143 2.83 3.72 -3.43
C THR A 143 4.06 4.63 -3.51
N VAL A 144 5.25 4.19 -3.08
CA VAL A 144 6.50 4.95 -3.32
C VAL A 144 6.70 5.21 -4.80
N SER A 145 6.56 4.18 -5.64
CA SER A 145 6.74 4.32 -7.10
C SER A 145 5.69 5.25 -7.72
N TRP A 146 4.43 5.18 -7.27
CA TRP A 146 3.34 6.01 -7.78
C TRP A 146 3.40 7.46 -7.27
N ALA A 147 3.99 7.70 -6.09
CA ALA A 147 4.16 9.04 -5.55
C ALA A 147 5.08 9.94 -6.42
N VAL A 148 5.91 9.34 -7.28
CA VAL A 148 6.67 10.07 -8.31
C VAL A 148 5.74 10.88 -9.23
N LEU A 149 4.52 10.38 -9.49
CA LEU A 149 3.55 11.05 -10.36
C LEU A 149 2.98 12.35 -9.77
N ALA A 150 3.16 12.60 -8.46
CA ALA A 150 2.76 13.85 -7.82
C ALA A 150 3.42 15.08 -8.48
N ALA A 151 4.65 14.91 -8.94
CA ALA A 151 5.41 15.94 -9.65
C ALA A 151 4.74 16.39 -10.95
N MET A 152 4.02 15.49 -11.64
CA MET A 152 3.33 15.84 -12.90
C MET A 152 2.23 16.89 -12.73
N ILE A 153 1.67 16.99 -11.53
CA ILE A 153 0.67 18.00 -11.20
C ILE A 153 1.24 19.10 -10.29
N GLY A 154 2.58 19.24 -10.26
CA GLY A 154 3.27 20.29 -9.51
C GLY A 154 3.23 20.15 -7.98
N GLN A 155 3.00 18.95 -7.46
CA GLN A 155 2.89 18.73 -6.02
C GLN A 155 4.20 18.27 -5.35
N GLY A 156 5.31 18.37 -6.07
CA GLY A 156 6.64 18.14 -5.52
C GLY A 156 7.00 16.66 -5.31
N GLY A 157 7.97 16.44 -4.46
CA GLY A 157 8.52 15.13 -4.16
C GLY A 157 9.71 14.76 -5.04
N LEU A 158 10.19 13.52 -4.91
CA LEU A 158 11.35 13.03 -5.68
C LEU A 158 11.09 12.97 -7.19
N GLY A 159 9.81 12.96 -7.58
CA GLY A 159 9.41 13.02 -8.98
C GLY A 159 9.85 14.30 -9.69
N ASP A 160 9.94 15.43 -9.01
CA ASP A 160 10.38 16.71 -9.60
C ASP A 160 11.78 16.58 -10.20
N PHE A 161 12.70 15.96 -9.48
CA PHE A 161 14.08 15.74 -9.97
C PHE A 161 14.08 14.83 -11.20
N ILE A 162 13.27 13.77 -11.18
CA ILE A 162 13.17 12.83 -12.30
C ILE A 162 12.59 13.53 -13.53
N TYR A 163 11.47 14.24 -13.39
CA TYR A 163 10.82 14.93 -14.52
C TYR A 163 11.67 16.07 -15.09
N GLN A 164 12.28 16.90 -14.22
CA GLN A 164 13.19 17.94 -14.66
C GLN A 164 14.42 17.34 -15.37
N GLY A 165 14.96 16.23 -14.82
CA GLY A 165 16.09 15.53 -15.44
C GLY A 165 15.75 14.96 -16.83
N VAL A 166 14.57 14.37 -16.97
CA VAL A 166 14.10 13.87 -18.27
C VAL A 166 13.88 15.02 -19.25
N SER A 167 13.22 16.11 -18.82
CA SER A 167 12.92 17.25 -19.69
C SER A 167 14.16 18.02 -20.15
N SER A 168 15.21 18.07 -19.31
CA SER A 168 16.48 18.73 -19.59
C SER A 168 17.57 17.80 -20.11
N ASN A 169 17.25 16.51 -20.33
CA ASN A 169 18.20 15.47 -20.70
C ASN A 169 19.42 15.40 -19.75
N ASN A 170 19.17 15.57 -18.45
CA ASN A 170 20.19 15.62 -17.40
C ASN A 170 20.14 14.37 -16.51
N ASN A 171 21.02 13.41 -16.81
CA ASN A 171 21.10 12.14 -16.10
C ASN A 171 21.39 12.29 -14.60
N THR A 172 22.13 13.33 -14.21
CA THR A 172 22.45 13.59 -12.80
C THR A 172 21.19 13.92 -12.00
N LEU A 173 20.30 14.76 -12.54
CA LEU A 173 19.01 15.06 -11.90
C LEU A 173 18.12 13.82 -11.81
N ILE A 174 18.07 13.00 -12.86
CA ILE A 174 17.31 11.74 -12.84
C ILE A 174 17.81 10.84 -11.70
N LEU A 175 19.12 10.64 -11.57
CA LEU A 175 19.70 9.83 -10.52
C LEU A 175 19.47 10.40 -9.11
N GLN A 176 19.50 11.74 -8.97
CA GLN A 176 19.20 12.41 -7.70
C GLN A 176 17.77 12.20 -7.23
N GLY A 177 16.83 12.01 -8.11
CA GLY A 177 15.46 11.63 -7.77
C GLY A 177 15.27 10.12 -7.60
N ALA A 178 15.80 9.33 -8.52
CA ALA A 178 15.55 7.89 -8.61
C ALA A 178 16.24 7.09 -7.48
N ILE A 179 17.51 7.41 -7.16
CA ILE A 179 18.25 6.69 -6.11
C ILE A 179 17.59 6.87 -4.73
N PRO A 180 17.28 8.11 -4.26
CA PRO A 180 16.56 8.26 -2.99
C PRO A 180 15.18 7.61 -2.99
N ALA A 181 14.44 7.62 -4.11
CA ALA A 181 13.16 6.93 -4.22
C ALA A 181 13.31 5.41 -4.05
N ALA A 182 14.31 4.81 -4.68
CA ALA A 182 14.62 3.38 -4.54
C ALA A 182 15.03 3.03 -3.11
N ILE A 183 15.89 3.84 -2.48
CA ILE A 183 16.29 3.67 -1.07
C ILE A 183 15.05 3.77 -0.16
N LEU A 184 14.19 4.75 -0.38
CA LEU A 184 12.97 4.94 0.40
C LEU A 184 12.04 3.73 0.29
N ALA A 185 11.83 3.21 -0.93
CA ALA A 185 11.03 2.01 -1.17
C ALA A 185 11.61 0.79 -0.43
N PHE A 186 12.94 0.61 -0.48
CA PHE A 186 13.62 -0.46 0.22
C PHE A 186 13.50 -0.34 1.75
N LEU A 187 13.72 0.85 2.29
CA LEU A 187 13.64 1.11 3.74
C LEU A 187 12.23 0.90 4.28
N LEU A 188 11.22 1.46 3.59
CA LEU A 188 9.82 1.31 4.00
C LEU A 188 9.36 -0.15 3.83
N GLY A 189 9.73 -0.83 2.76
CA GLY A 189 9.47 -2.26 2.58
C GLY A 189 10.07 -3.11 3.69
N SER A 190 11.35 -2.86 4.02
CA SER A 190 12.05 -3.55 5.11
C SER A 190 11.45 -3.28 6.49
N LEU A 191 10.94 -2.07 6.72
CA LEU A 191 10.22 -1.72 7.94
C LEU A 191 8.93 -2.54 8.07
N VAL A 192 8.17 -2.67 6.98
CA VAL A 192 6.96 -3.51 6.96
C VAL A 192 7.31 -4.99 7.19
N ASP A 193 8.39 -5.50 6.59
CA ASP A 193 8.89 -6.85 6.84
C ASP A 193 9.27 -7.07 8.33
N ALA A 194 9.86 -6.07 8.96
CA ALA A 194 10.16 -6.12 10.40
C ALA A 194 8.89 -6.15 11.25
N LEU A 195 7.86 -5.37 10.87
CA LEU A 195 6.54 -5.42 11.51
C LEU A 195 5.87 -6.79 11.33
N GLN A 196 5.96 -7.36 10.13
CA GLN A 196 5.42 -8.70 9.85
C GLN A 196 6.05 -9.76 10.76
N ARG A 197 7.38 -9.77 10.87
CA ARG A 197 8.09 -10.70 11.77
C ARG A 197 7.68 -10.58 13.24
N ARG A 198 7.36 -9.36 13.69
CA ARG A 198 6.87 -9.13 15.07
C ARG A 198 5.41 -9.54 15.26
N ALA A 199 4.57 -9.35 14.26
CA ALA A 199 3.15 -9.68 14.28
C ALA A 199 2.87 -11.19 14.13
N MET A 200 3.84 -11.97 13.62
CA MET A 200 3.68 -13.43 13.48
C MET A 200 3.53 -14.13 14.85
N PRO A 201 2.48 -14.94 15.03
CA PRO A 201 2.34 -15.81 16.18
C PRO A 201 3.56 -16.74 16.34
N ARG A 202 3.98 -16.98 17.59
CA ARG A 202 5.20 -17.77 17.89
C ARG A 202 5.23 -19.16 17.25
N GLY A 203 4.06 -19.79 17.06
CA GLY A 203 3.95 -21.10 16.40
C GLY A 203 4.28 -21.10 14.91
N MET A 204 3.97 -20.01 14.19
CA MET A 204 4.25 -19.88 12.75
C MET A 204 5.69 -19.43 12.44
N ARG A 205 6.40 -18.81 13.40
CA ARG A 205 7.80 -18.43 13.23
C ARG A 205 8.73 -19.61 12.98
N LYS A 206 8.48 -20.76 13.65
CA LYS A 206 9.33 -21.96 13.54
C LYS A 206 9.15 -22.71 12.22
N ALA A 207 8.04 -22.54 11.53
CA ALA A 207 7.78 -23.21 10.24
C ALA A 207 8.47 -22.51 9.04
N GLY A 208 8.83 -21.23 9.18
CA GLY A 208 9.48 -20.45 8.10
C GLY A 208 11.02 -20.54 8.09
N ASP A 209 11.64 -20.91 9.21
CA ASP A 209 13.11 -21.00 9.32
C ASP A 209 13.68 -22.36 8.89
N GLY A 210 12.85 -23.26 8.40
CA GLY A 210 13.20 -24.64 8.03
C GLY A 210 13.12 -24.97 6.54
N GLN A 211 13.03 -23.97 5.64
CA GLN A 211 13.07 -24.18 4.18
C GLN A 211 14.20 -23.42 3.53
#